data_9cb0886b41ec04bfd9a3a2d6ab1b1a81
#
_entry.id   9cb0886b41ec04bfd9a3a2d6ab1b1a81
#
_cell.length_a   1.000
_cell.length_b   1.000
_cell.length_c   1.000
_cell.angle_alpha   90.00
_cell.angle_beta   90.00
_cell.angle_gamma   90.00
#
_symmetry.space_group_name_H-M   'P 1'
#
loop_
_entity.id
_entity.type
_entity.pdbx_description
1 polymer ?
#
loop_
_entity_poly.entity_id
_entity_poly.type
_entity_poly.pdbx_seq_one_letter_code
_entity_poly.pdbx_strand_id
1 'polypeptide(L)'
;MGDIENLGGEYPEKLKDVPEDERADWLTEEYVKGSYAYGEEEVANEQARQAIIELNKRIYKIHEDNDHDSPFAQIYWTCRQWSYDYFDKFYAQIGTKFEKYYPESETAPLGLTTVREHIGSVYQESDGAIVFDGEKYGLHTRVFINSNGLPTYEAKDVGLIMKKWQDYNFDLSVVITGNDIIEYMKVVLKSIEQFMPELAARSRHLTHGIVKLAGGTKMSSRTGNILRAIDVLEAANEANKKLNEQENPETVLGAVKYAFLKNRMGGDIIYDPVESVSLEGNSGPYIQYAHARARSILAKASSGSQASQTGLEPDERSLARKIGEYPEVVDKAVAELMPHHICTYLYELAQNFNRFYEHNRVIDNERQNIRLQLIQHYANTLKNGLNLLSIAAPERLWA
;
A
#
# COMPACT_ATOMS: atom_id res chain seq x y z
N MET A 1 2.47 19.85 18.65
CA MET A 1 3.34 21.02 18.88
C MET A 1 2.60 22.18 19.56
N GLY A 2 1.36 22.51 19.16
CA GLY A 2 0.58 23.59 19.78
C GLY A 2 0.41 23.48 21.30
N ASP A 3 0.19 22.29 21.83
CA ASP A 3 0.05 22.11 23.29
C ASP A 3 1.37 22.25 24.06
N ILE A 4 2.50 21.96 23.43
CA ILE A 4 3.82 22.15 24.04
C ILE A 4 4.14 23.63 24.12
N GLU A 5 3.75 24.45 23.14
CA GLU A 5 3.88 25.90 23.17
C GLU A 5 2.83 26.56 24.09
N ASN A 6 1.60 26.05 24.15
CA ASN A 6 0.55 26.51 25.05
C ASN A 6 0.90 26.27 26.55
N LEU A 7 1.83 25.37 26.83
CA LEU A 7 2.39 25.16 28.16
C LEU A 7 3.47 26.20 28.52
N GLY A 8 3.69 27.23 27.69
CA GLY A 8 4.59 28.35 27.97
C GLY A 8 6.04 28.10 27.63
N GLY A 9 6.38 27.16 26.75
CA GLY A 9 7.75 26.95 26.30
C GLY A 9 7.98 25.65 25.55
N GLU A 10 9.15 25.51 24.94
CA GLU A 10 9.61 24.33 24.22
C GLU A 10 10.29 23.36 25.21
N TYR A 11 9.57 22.35 25.67
CA TYR A 11 10.04 21.42 26.70
C TYR A 11 10.16 19.99 26.13
N PRO A 12 11.28 19.65 25.48
CA PRO A 12 11.47 18.30 24.90
C PRO A 12 11.43 17.18 25.95
N GLU A 13 11.75 17.50 27.23
CA GLU A 13 11.68 16.53 28.32
C GLU A 13 10.27 16.00 28.60
N LYS A 14 9.23 16.77 28.31
CA LYS A 14 7.83 16.35 28.48
C LYS A 14 7.41 15.24 27.50
N LEU A 15 8.11 15.09 26.40
CA LEU A 15 7.86 13.98 25.48
C LEU A 15 8.18 12.61 26.12
N LYS A 16 9.01 12.57 27.14
CA LYS A 16 9.34 11.35 27.88
C LYS A 16 8.15 10.81 28.69
N ASP A 17 7.19 11.67 28.99
CA ASP A 17 5.99 11.31 29.74
C ASP A 17 4.92 10.63 28.85
N VAL A 18 5.09 10.64 27.52
CA VAL A 18 4.19 9.97 26.57
C VAL A 18 4.56 8.49 26.46
N PRO A 19 3.69 7.55 26.91
CA PRO A 19 3.92 6.12 26.80
C PRO A 19 4.17 5.66 25.36
N GLU A 20 5.02 4.65 25.18
CA GLU A 20 5.43 4.21 23.84
C GLU A 20 4.25 3.75 22.98
N ASP A 21 3.31 3.05 23.57
CA ASP A 21 2.10 2.53 22.91
C ASP A 21 1.06 3.63 22.59
N GLU A 22 1.14 4.79 23.22
CA GLU A 22 0.25 5.92 22.99
C GLU A 22 0.82 6.98 22.02
N ARG A 23 2.09 6.89 21.64
CA ARG A 23 2.79 7.94 20.86
C ARG A 23 2.13 8.23 19.51
N ALA A 24 1.70 7.22 18.79
CA ALA A 24 1.05 7.38 17.49
C ALA A 24 -0.32 8.08 17.61
N ASP A 25 -1.11 7.71 18.60
CA ASP A 25 -2.41 8.32 18.88
C ASP A 25 -2.22 9.76 19.37
N TRP A 26 -1.26 10.01 20.25
CA TRP A 26 -0.89 11.35 20.71
C TRP A 26 -0.49 12.27 19.54
N LEU A 27 0.38 11.81 18.63
CA LEU A 27 0.77 12.59 17.44
C LEU A 27 -0.42 12.89 16.55
N THR A 28 -1.36 11.96 16.39
CA THR A 28 -2.58 12.14 15.62
C THR A 28 -3.49 13.18 16.26
N GLU A 29 -3.66 13.14 17.58
CA GLU A 29 -4.45 14.14 18.31
C GLU A 29 -3.87 15.55 18.16
N GLU A 30 -2.55 15.69 18.29
CA GLU A 30 -1.87 16.98 18.10
C GLU A 30 -1.98 17.50 16.66
N TYR A 31 -1.91 16.60 15.67
CA TYR A 31 -2.14 16.98 14.27
C TYR A 31 -3.57 17.51 14.07
N VAL A 32 -4.59 16.84 14.60
CA VAL A 32 -5.98 17.25 14.51
C VAL A 32 -6.20 18.62 15.16
N LYS A 33 -5.65 18.84 16.38
CA LYS A 33 -5.70 20.14 17.07
C LYS A 33 -5.07 21.25 16.22
N GLY A 34 -3.89 20.96 15.61
CA GLY A 34 -3.21 21.92 14.74
C GLY A 34 -4.02 22.25 13.48
N SER A 35 -4.66 21.25 12.88
CA SER A 35 -5.52 21.42 11.70
C SER A 35 -6.73 22.31 11.97
N TYR A 36 -7.44 22.09 13.10
CA TYR A 36 -8.52 22.97 13.53
C TYR A 36 -8.05 24.39 13.81
N ALA A 37 -6.89 24.56 14.44
CA ALA A 37 -6.34 25.90 14.73
C ALA A 37 -5.92 26.64 13.46
N TYR A 38 -5.51 25.93 12.41
CA TYR A 38 -5.18 26.52 11.10
C TYR A 38 -6.40 27.00 10.33
N GLY A 39 -7.60 26.40 10.57
CA GLY A 39 -8.89 26.88 10.07
C GLY A 39 -9.30 26.33 8.74
N GLU A 40 -9.29 25.03 8.60
CA GLU A 40 -9.98 24.34 7.48
C GLU A 40 -11.52 24.41 7.60
N GLU A 41 -12.07 24.78 8.77
CA GLU A 41 -13.49 25.06 8.99
C GLU A 41 -13.70 26.50 9.54
N GLU A 42 -14.83 27.13 9.27
CA GLU A 42 -15.24 28.55 9.37
C GLU A 42 -14.84 29.37 10.63
N VAL A 43 -14.01 28.89 11.53
CA VAL A 43 -13.62 29.55 12.80
C VAL A 43 -12.09 29.72 12.93
N ALA A 44 -11.43 30.13 11.84
CA ALA A 44 -10.00 30.38 11.87
C ALA A 44 -9.64 31.54 12.81
N ASN A 45 -8.85 31.26 13.85
CA ASN A 45 -8.14 32.31 14.58
C ASN A 45 -6.91 32.71 13.74
N GLU A 46 -6.94 33.89 13.11
CA GLU A 46 -5.86 34.39 12.25
C GLU A 46 -4.51 34.40 12.98
N GLN A 47 -4.50 34.65 14.28
CA GLN A 47 -3.28 34.63 15.08
C GLN A 47 -2.69 33.21 15.18
N ALA A 48 -3.53 32.19 15.39
CA ALA A 48 -3.10 30.78 15.42
C ALA A 48 -2.59 30.32 14.05
N ARG A 49 -3.29 30.74 12.99
CA ARG A 49 -2.86 30.45 11.61
C ARG A 49 -1.47 31.00 11.30
N GLN A 50 -1.22 32.27 11.67
CA GLN A 50 0.10 32.88 11.47
C GLN A 50 1.19 32.20 12.30
N ALA A 51 0.88 31.81 13.54
CA ALA A 51 1.81 31.04 14.38
C ALA A 51 2.17 29.70 13.73
N ILE A 52 1.20 28.97 13.15
CA ILE A 52 1.46 27.69 12.46
C ILE A 52 2.32 27.91 11.20
N ILE A 53 2.08 28.99 10.44
CA ILE A 53 2.92 29.34 9.28
C ILE A 53 4.38 29.57 9.72
N GLU A 54 4.60 30.29 10.81
CA GLU A 54 5.95 30.53 11.32
C GLU A 54 6.60 29.25 11.86
N LEU A 55 5.85 28.36 12.53
CA LEU A 55 6.33 27.03 12.92
C LEU A 55 6.77 26.20 11.72
N ASN A 56 5.99 26.22 10.64
CA ASN A 56 6.35 25.52 9.40
C ASN A 56 7.66 26.06 8.80
N LYS A 57 7.86 27.37 8.76
CA LYS A 57 9.14 27.96 8.32
C LYS A 57 10.32 27.53 9.21
N ARG A 58 10.11 27.45 10.52
CA ARG A 58 11.13 26.96 11.46
C ARG A 58 11.51 25.50 11.21
N ILE A 59 10.55 24.66 10.81
CA ILE A 59 10.82 23.25 10.44
C ILE A 59 11.75 23.19 9.23
N TYR A 60 11.50 23.98 8.17
CA TYR A 60 12.42 24.05 7.03
C TYR A 60 13.83 24.49 7.47
N LYS A 61 13.89 25.48 8.37
CA LYS A 61 15.17 25.99 8.87
C LYS A 61 15.95 24.96 9.69
N ILE A 62 15.31 24.09 10.48
CA ILE A 62 15.97 22.95 11.14
C ILE A 62 16.80 22.13 10.15
N HIS A 63 16.25 21.87 8.97
CA HIS A 63 16.92 21.08 7.93
C HIS A 63 18.04 21.87 7.24
N GLU A 64 17.83 23.14 6.94
CA GLU A 64 18.84 24.02 6.35
C GLU A 64 20.06 24.19 7.25
N ASP A 65 19.82 24.44 8.54
CA ASP A 65 20.87 24.68 9.55
C ASP A 65 21.43 23.36 10.12
N ASN A 66 20.86 22.20 9.78
CA ASN A 66 21.15 20.89 10.39
C ASN A 66 21.09 20.96 11.93
N ASP A 67 20.07 21.65 12.45
CA ASP A 67 19.86 21.85 13.89
C ASP A 67 19.30 20.59 14.54
N HIS A 68 20.02 20.03 15.50
CA HIS A 68 19.61 18.92 16.35
C HIS A 68 19.57 19.29 17.84
N ASP A 69 20.04 20.48 18.20
CA ASP A 69 20.35 20.85 19.58
C ASP A 69 19.32 21.79 20.20
N SER A 70 18.68 22.66 19.42
CA SER A 70 17.66 23.55 19.97
C SER A 70 16.45 22.75 20.51
N PRO A 71 15.77 23.26 21.54
CA PRO A 71 14.59 22.57 22.10
C PRO A 71 13.53 22.29 21.09
N PHE A 72 13.28 23.20 20.15
CA PHE A 72 12.32 22.98 19.06
C PHE A 72 12.77 21.87 18.11
N ALA A 73 14.04 21.81 17.72
CA ALA A 73 14.59 20.75 16.89
C ALA A 73 14.51 19.40 17.59
N GLN A 74 14.81 19.32 18.89
CA GLN A 74 14.69 18.08 19.68
C GLN A 74 13.25 17.55 19.69
N ILE A 75 12.24 18.42 19.82
CA ILE A 75 10.82 18.04 19.73
C ILE A 75 10.53 17.49 18.33
N TYR A 76 10.93 18.21 17.29
CA TYR A 76 10.69 17.79 15.90
C TYR A 76 11.30 16.41 15.59
N TRP A 77 12.59 16.22 15.90
CA TRP A 77 13.28 14.97 15.61
C TRP A 77 12.75 13.80 16.44
N THR A 78 12.36 14.04 17.69
CA THR A 78 11.74 13.01 18.54
C THR A 78 10.40 12.56 17.98
N CYS A 79 9.50 13.49 17.65
CA CYS A 79 8.19 13.18 17.08
C CYS A 79 8.30 12.49 15.70
N ARG A 80 9.27 12.93 14.88
CA ARG A 80 9.56 12.28 13.59
C ARG A 80 10.04 10.86 13.78
N GLN A 81 10.92 10.59 14.74
CA GLN A 81 11.39 9.24 15.05
C GLN A 81 10.24 8.34 15.50
N TRP A 82 9.33 8.83 16.35
CA TRP A 82 8.16 8.08 16.77
C TRP A 82 7.26 7.67 15.59
N SER A 83 7.13 8.54 14.60
CA SER A 83 6.38 8.22 13.38
C SER A 83 7.04 7.09 12.59
N TYR A 84 8.38 7.10 12.46
CA TYR A 84 9.10 6.01 11.79
C TYR A 84 9.03 4.71 12.57
N ASP A 85 9.18 4.75 13.90
CA ASP A 85 9.06 3.56 14.76
C ASP A 85 7.68 2.90 14.62
N TYR A 86 6.62 3.71 14.53
CA TYR A 86 5.26 3.23 14.28
C TYR A 86 5.14 2.62 12.88
N PHE A 87 5.65 3.28 11.85
CA PHE A 87 5.62 2.75 10.48
C PHE A 87 6.38 1.43 10.36
N ASP A 88 7.56 1.32 10.94
CA ASP A 88 8.36 0.11 10.89
C ASP A 88 7.65 -1.08 11.57
N LYS A 89 7.00 -0.85 12.71
CA LYS A 89 6.16 -1.86 13.39
C LYS A 89 4.98 -2.27 12.51
N PHE A 90 4.29 -1.31 11.91
CA PHE A 90 3.15 -1.58 11.05
C PHE A 90 3.57 -2.31 9.75
N TYR A 91 4.65 -1.89 9.12
CA TYR A 91 5.18 -2.55 7.91
C TYR A 91 5.60 -3.99 8.18
N ALA A 92 6.22 -4.25 9.33
CA ALA A 92 6.54 -5.60 9.77
C ALA A 92 5.26 -6.45 9.94
N GLN A 93 4.21 -5.89 10.54
CA GLN A 93 2.92 -6.56 10.75
C GLN A 93 2.23 -6.94 9.43
N ILE A 94 2.28 -6.06 8.43
CA ILE A 94 1.70 -6.35 7.10
C ILE A 94 2.67 -7.11 6.16
N GLY A 95 3.87 -7.45 6.62
CA GLY A 95 4.87 -8.18 5.85
C GLY A 95 5.41 -7.40 4.66
N THR A 96 5.53 -6.06 4.79
CA THR A 96 6.08 -5.16 3.77
C THR A 96 7.45 -4.68 4.19
N LYS A 97 8.37 -4.58 3.22
CA LYS A 97 9.72 -4.02 3.40
C LYS A 97 9.99 -2.98 2.33
N PHE A 98 10.64 -1.90 2.74
CA PHE A 98 11.13 -0.87 1.83
C PHE A 98 12.65 -0.91 1.80
N GLU A 99 13.22 -0.75 0.63
CA GLU A 99 14.67 -0.66 0.45
C GLU A 99 15.18 0.71 0.85
N LYS A 100 14.37 1.76 0.59
CA LYS A 100 14.74 3.14 0.89
C LYS A 100 13.52 3.99 1.21
N TYR A 101 13.70 4.90 2.15
CA TYR A 101 12.77 5.99 2.47
C TYR A 101 13.26 7.27 1.82
N TYR A 102 12.32 8.06 1.29
CA TYR A 102 12.57 9.37 0.71
C TYR A 102 11.77 10.44 1.46
N PRO A 103 12.28 10.98 2.57
CA PRO A 103 11.61 12.05 3.28
C PRO A 103 11.55 13.32 2.41
N GLU A 104 10.48 14.09 2.57
CA GLU A 104 10.33 15.36 1.84
C GLU A 104 11.50 16.33 2.11
N SER A 105 12.10 16.29 3.29
CA SER A 105 13.28 17.07 3.64
C SER A 105 14.52 16.79 2.77
N GLU A 106 14.61 15.59 2.17
CA GLU A 106 15.69 15.24 1.24
C GLU A 106 15.33 15.56 -0.22
N THR A 107 14.05 15.48 -0.57
CA THR A 107 13.60 15.68 -1.96
C THR A 107 13.27 17.14 -2.26
N ALA A 108 12.78 17.90 -1.29
CA ALA A 108 12.39 19.30 -1.44
C ALA A 108 13.54 20.21 -1.93
N PRO A 109 14.78 20.13 -1.41
CA PRO A 109 15.88 20.95 -1.91
C PRO A 109 16.20 20.68 -3.37
N LEU A 110 16.22 19.41 -3.78
CA LEU A 110 16.46 19.02 -5.18
C LEU A 110 15.34 19.51 -6.10
N GLY A 111 14.08 19.37 -5.68
CA GLY A 111 12.94 19.88 -6.43
C GLY A 111 12.98 21.39 -6.58
N LEU A 112 13.28 22.11 -5.51
CA LEU A 112 13.43 23.58 -5.52
C LEU A 112 14.51 24.02 -6.51
N THR A 113 15.68 23.39 -6.49
CA THR A 113 16.79 23.67 -7.40
C THR A 113 16.40 23.38 -8.83
N THR A 114 15.84 22.19 -9.10
CA THR A 114 15.42 21.78 -10.44
C THR A 114 14.39 22.75 -11.04
N VAL A 115 13.37 23.15 -10.26
CA VAL A 115 12.37 24.11 -10.73
C VAL A 115 13.00 25.46 -11.06
N ARG A 116 13.89 25.96 -10.19
CA ARG A 116 14.59 27.26 -10.41
C ARG A 116 15.47 27.26 -11.64
N GLU A 117 16.19 26.18 -11.90
CA GLU A 117 17.06 26.03 -13.09
C GLU A 117 16.29 26.07 -14.41
N HIS A 118 14.98 25.77 -14.38
CA HIS A 118 14.14 25.72 -15.56
C HIS A 118 13.13 26.89 -15.65
N ILE A 119 13.30 27.94 -14.83
CA ILE A 119 12.51 29.18 -14.96
C ILE A 119 12.81 29.83 -16.34
N GLY A 120 11.77 30.26 -17.02
CA GLY A 120 11.84 30.86 -18.35
C GLY A 120 11.81 29.87 -19.50
N SER A 121 12.12 28.59 -19.25
CA SER A 121 12.01 27.51 -20.25
C SER A 121 10.80 26.59 -20.04
N VAL A 122 10.58 26.14 -18.81
CA VAL A 122 9.49 25.24 -18.42
C VAL A 122 8.55 25.92 -17.44
N TYR A 123 9.09 26.59 -16.44
CA TYR A 123 8.34 27.29 -15.41
C TYR A 123 8.41 28.80 -15.63
N GLN A 124 7.42 29.52 -15.13
CA GLN A 124 7.33 30.97 -15.25
C GLN A 124 6.93 31.62 -13.92
N GLU A 125 7.32 32.88 -13.75
CA GLU A 125 6.88 33.67 -12.60
C GLU A 125 5.44 34.15 -12.79
N SER A 126 4.64 34.06 -11.74
CA SER A 126 3.28 34.57 -11.69
C SER A 126 2.94 34.99 -10.27
N ASP A 127 2.63 36.27 -10.05
CA ASP A 127 2.23 36.85 -8.77
C ASP A 127 3.18 36.50 -7.59
N GLY A 128 4.49 36.50 -7.87
CA GLY A 128 5.52 36.18 -6.89
C GLY A 128 5.73 34.69 -6.64
N ALA A 129 4.98 33.82 -7.30
CA ALA A 129 5.13 32.37 -7.29
C ALA A 129 5.76 31.86 -8.59
N ILE A 130 6.25 30.61 -8.58
CA ILE A 130 6.72 29.91 -9.78
C ILE A 130 5.69 28.87 -10.17
N VAL A 131 5.18 28.94 -11.38
CA VAL A 131 4.10 28.11 -11.90
C VAL A 131 4.53 27.34 -13.14
N PHE A 132 3.87 26.18 -13.36
CA PHE A 132 3.86 25.50 -14.66
C PHE A 132 2.53 25.80 -15.35
N ASP A 133 2.58 26.38 -16.55
CA ASP A 133 1.41 26.68 -17.37
C ASP A 133 0.91 25.40 -18.04
N GLY A 134 0.06 24.68 -17.31
CA GLY A 134 -0.54 23.42 -17.78
C GLY A 134 -1.55 23.61 -18.91
N GLU A 135 -2.13 24.81 -19.06
CA GLU A 135 -3.19 25.08 -20.06
C GLU A 135 -2.69 24.85 -21.50
N LYS A 136 -1.42 25.12 -21.77
CA LYS A 136 -0.77 24.79 -23.05
C LYS A 136 -0.85 23.31 -23.44
N TYR A 137 -1.07 22.44 -22.46
CA TYR A 137 -1.12 20.99 -22.61
C TYR A 137 -2.51 20.40 -22.26
N GLY A 138 -3.53 21.26 -22.09
CA GLY A 138 -4.86 20.86 -21.68
C GLY A 138 -4.95 20.39 -20.22
N LEU A 139 -4.02 20.84 -19.38
CA LEU A 139 -3.93 20.55 -17.95
C LEU A 139 -4.14 21.83 -17.13
N HIS A 140 -4.33 21.69 -15.82
CA HIS A 140 -4.41 22.83 -14.92
C HIS A 140 -3.03 23.47 -14.71
N THR A 141 -2.99 24.80 -14.63
CA THR A 141 -1.81 25.54 -14.16
C THR A 141 -1.63 25.29 -12.67
N ARG A 142 -0.39 25.01 -12.26
CA ARG A 142 -0.08 24.70 -10.85
C ARG A 142 1.16 25.43 -10.38
N VAL A 143 1.16 25.73 -9.06
CA VAL A 143 2.26 26.40 -8.37
C VAL A 143 3.26 25.35 -7.93
N PHE A 144 4.52 25.53 -8.27
CA PHE A 144 5.65 24.69 -7.86
C PHE A 144 6.47 25.31 -6.73
N ILE A 145 6.62 26.64 -6.73
CA ILE A 145 7.22 27.39 -5.62
C ILE A 145 6.22 28.49 -5.25
N ASN A 146 5.81 28.55 -4.01
CA ASN A 146 4.86 29.54 -3.54
C ASN A 146 5.50 30.94 -3.40
N SER A 147 4.69 31.95 -3.16
CA SER A 147 5.14 33.35 -3.02
C SER A 147 6.09 33.59 -1.82
N ASN A 148 6.19 32.66 -0.89
CA ASN A 148 7.18 32.69 0.21
C ASN A 148 8.51 32.02 -0.19
N GLY A 149 8.67 31.56 -1.43
CA GLY A 149 9.87 30.88 -1.90
C GLY A 149 10.00 29.42 -1.47
N LEU A 150 8.94 28.82 -0.86
CA LEU A 150 8.92 27.43 -0.40
C LEU A 150 8.37 26.50 -1.49
N PRO A 151 8.92 25.26 -1.59
CA PRO A 151 8.44 24.28 -2.53
C PRO A 151 7.04 23.79 -2.14
N THR A 152 6.15 23.69 -3.11
CA THR A 152 4.87 23.00 -2.97
C THR A 152 5.07 21.48 -3.11
N TYR A 153 4.01 20.70 -3.01
CA TYR A 153 4.06 19.26 -3.28
C TYR A 153 4.55 18.97 -4.71
N GLU A 154 4.18 19.80 -5.70
CA GLU A 154 4.61 19.68 -7.09
C GLU A 154 6.14 19.68 -7.23
N ALA A 155 6.79 20.65 -6.61
CA ALA A 155 8.25 20.72 -6.63
C ALA A 155 8.91 19.58 -5.86
N LYS A 156 8.33 19.17 -4.73
CA LYS A 156 8.82 18.03 -3.93
C LYS A 156 8.75 16.72 -4.72
N ASP A 157 7.68 16.50 -5.48
CA ASP A 157 7.53 15.31 -6.33
C ASP A 157 8.47 15.34 -7.54
N VAL A 158 8.75 16.51 -8.13
CA VAL A 158 9.85 16.64 -9.10
C VAL A 158 11.16 16.19 -8.47
N GLY A 159 11.48 16.69 -7.27
CA GLY A 159 12.68 16.29 -6.52
C GLY A 159 12.72 14.80 -6.21
N LEU A 160 11.58 14.20 -5.84
CA LEU A 160 11.48 12.77 -5.57
C LEU A 160 11.76 11.93 -6.81
N ILE A 161 11.15 12.26 -7.94
CA ILE A 161 11.34 11.54 -9.20
C ILE A 161 12.80 11.65 -9.66
N MET A 162 13.39 12.84 -9.58
CA MET A 162 14.80 13.08 -9.89
C MET A 162 15.73 12.29 -8.95
N LYS A 163 15.45 12.29 -7.65
CA LYS A 163 16.25 11.57 -6.65
C LYS A 163 16.21 10.06 -6.85
N LYS A 164 15.03 9.50 -7.12
CA LYS A 164 14.87 8.08 -7.47
C LYS A 164 15.66 7.71 -8.72
N TRP A 165 15.65 8.58 -9.72
CA TRP A 165 16.43 8.39 -10.93
C TRP A 165 17.94 8.40 -10.68
N GLN A 166 18.42 9.32 -9.86
CA GLN A 166 19.84 9.37 -9.47
C GLN A 166 20.28 8.11 -8.72
N ASP A 167 19.42 7.59 -7.85
CA ASP A 167 19.75 6.45 -7.00
C ASP A 167 19.69 5.10 -7.74
N TYR A 168 18.75 4.93 -8.68
CA TYR A 168 18.46 3.61 -9.26
C TYR A 168 18.61 3.53 -10.78
N ASN A 169 18.60 4.66 -11.50
CA ASN A 169 18.57 4.65 -12.98
C ASN A 169 17.56 3.61 -13.53
N PHE A 170 16.34 3.66 -13.02
CA PHE A 170 15.31 2.63 -13.18
C PHE A 170 14.77 2.55 -14.64
N ASP A 171 14.36 1.36 -15.05
CA ASP A 171 13.63 1.15 -16.30
C ASP A 171 12.16 1.58 -16.19
N LEU A 172 11.56 1.39 -15.00
CA LEU A 172 10.21 1.80 -14.70
C LEU A 172 10.07 2.20 -13.23
N SER A 173 9.54 3.41 -12.99
CA SER A 173 9.09 3.86 -11.67
C SER A 173 7.58 3.91 -11.64
N VAL A 174 6.98 3.22 -10.66
CA VAL A 174 5.53 3.23 -10.44
C VAL A 174 5.23 4.00 -9.16
N VAL A 175 4.42 5.05 -9.28
CA VAL A 175 3.91 5.81 -8.13
C VAL A 175 2.45 5.40 -7.91
N ILE A 176 2.08 5.04 -6.69
CA ILE A 176 0.73 4.60 -6.33
C ILE A 176 0.13 5.58 -5.34
N THR A 177 -1.03 6.14 -5.66
CA THR A 177 -1.74 7.13 -4.82
C THR A 177 -3.26 6.98 -4.88
N GLY A 178 -3.97 7.82 -4.14
CA GLY A 178 -5.43 7.95 -4.29
C GLY A 178 -5.83 8.60 -5.62
N ASN A 179 -7.09 8.40 -6.00
CA ASN A 179 -7.66 8.96 -7.24
C ASN A 179 -7.75 10.49 -7.24
N ASP A 180 -7.75 11.12 -6.08
CA ASP A 180 -7.88 12.56 -5.87
C ASP A 180 -6.73 13.37 -6.47
N ILE A 181 -5.54 12.76 -6.65
CA ILE A 181 -4.36 13.44 -7.18
C ILE A 181 -3.98 13.04 -8.62
N ILE A 182 -4.91 12.48 -9.40
CA ILE A 182 -4.65 12.11 -10.80
C ILE A 182 -4.24 13.34 -11.63
N GLU A 183 -5.03 14.41 -11.59
CA GLU A 183 -4.76 15.63 -12.37
C GLU A 183 -3.50 16.34 -11.91
N TYR A 184 -3.23 16.31 -10.63
CA TYR A 184 -2.00 16.78 -10.03
C TYR A 184 -0.77 16.08 -10.64
N MET A 185 -0.72 14.75 -10.58
CA MET A 185 0.44 13.97 -11.06
C MET A 185 0.64 14.10 -12.58
N LYS A 186 -0.45 14.28 -13.35
CA LYS A 186 -0.34 14.58 -14.79
C LYS A 186 0.45 15.87 -15.03
N VAL A 187 0.23 16.90 -14.21
CA VAL A 187 0.96 18.18 -14.33
C VAL A 187 2.43 18.00 -13.96
N VAL A 188 2.71 17.28 -12.85
CA VAL A 188 4.10 17.01 -12.44
C VAL A 188 4.86 16.25 -13.52
N LEU A 189 4.31 15.16 -14.05
CA LEU A 189 4.96 14.37 -15.09
C LEU A 189 5.10 15.15 -16.42
N LYS A 190 4.09 15.97 -16.78
CA LYS A 190 4.17 16.83 -17.97
C LYS A 190 5.25 17.89 -17.83
N SER A 191 5.46 18.46 -16.66
CA SER A 191 6.54 19.42 -16.43
C SER A 191 7.92 18.76 -16.59
N ILE A 192 8.12 17.58 -16.05
CA ILE A 192 9.36 16.79 -16.19
C ILE A 192 9.61 16.42 -17.66
N GLU A 193 8.57 16.07 -18.40
CA GLU A 193 8.67 15.74 -19.84
C GLU A 193 9.31 16.87 -20.66
N GLN A 194 9.15 18.14 -20.24
CA GLN A 194 9.71 19.28 -20.98
C GLN A 194 11.24 19.36 -20.91
N PHE A 195 11.87 18.80 -19.89
CA PHE A 195 13.33 18.84 -19.72
C PHE A 195 13.98 17.46 -19.60
N MET A 196 13.22 16.42 -19.22
CA MET A 196 13.69 15.04 -19.16
C MET A 196 12.62 14.06 -19.71
N PRO A 197 12.35 14.05 -21.02
CA PRO A 197 11.27 13.25 -21.62
C PRO A 197 11.44 11.74 -21.38
N GLU A 198 12.68 11.23 -21.36
CA GLU A 198 12.94 9.81 -21.08
C GLU A 198 12.53 9.42 -19.65
N LEU A 199 12.80 10.30 -18.68
CA LEU A 199 12.44 10.05 -17.29
C LEU A 199 10.92 10.07 -17.10
N ALA A 200 10.23 11.01 -17.73
CA ALA A 200 8.77 11.07 -17.74
C ALA A 200 8.17 9.79 -18.37
N ALA A 201 8.73 9.30 -19.47
CA ALA A 201 8.28 8.08 -20.15
C ALA A 201 8.45 6.80 -19.29
N ARG A 202 9.45 6.79 -18.41
CA ARG A 202 9.72 5.68 -17.47
C ARG A 202 8.96 5.81 -16.16
N SER A 203 8.19 6.87 -15.95
CA SER A 203 7.40 7.11 -14.74
C SER A 203 5.92 6.81 -15.01
N ARG A 204 5.32 5.95 -14.19
CA ARG A 204 3.91 5.57 -14.26
C ARG A 204 3.20 5.94 -12.98
N HIS A 205 2.03 6.54 -13.12
CA HIS A 205 1.14 6.81 -12.01
C HIS A 205 -0.03 5.84 -12.04
N LEU A 206 -0.16 5.06 -10.98
CA LEU A 206 -1.30 4.18 -10.72
C LEU A 206 -2.11 4.74 -9.56
N THR A 207 -3.42 4.58 -9.63
CA THR A 207 -4.30 5.08 -8.58
C THR A 207 -5.21 4.02 -8.02
N HIS A 208 -5.59 4.18 -6.76
CA HIS A 208 -6.60 3.38 -6.10
C HIS A 208 -7.76 4.27 -5.64
N GLY A 209 -8.95 3.68 -5.53
CA GLY A 209 -10.11 4.33 -4.95
C GLY A 209 -10.07 4.34 -3.41
N ILE A 210 -11.12 4.89 -2.82
CA ILE A 210 -11.29 4.96 -1.37
C ILE A 210 -11.75 3.60 -0.86
N VAL A 211 -11.20 3.17 0.28
CA VAL A 211 -11.69 2.00 1.02
C VAL A 211 -12.81 2.43 1.96
N LYS A 212 -14.00 1.82 1.82
CA LYS A 212 -15.17 2.05 2.65
C LYS A 212 -15.56 0.74 3.33
N LEU A 213 -15.99 0.81 4.59
CA LEU A 213 -16.53 -0.37 5.27
C LEU A 213 -17.96 -0.66 4.83
N ALA A 214 -18.28 -1.95 4.61
CA ALA A 214 -19.64 -2.39 4.36
C ALA A 214 -20.56 -2.12 5.56
N GLY A 215 -21.82 -1.79 5.28
CA GLY A 215 -22.84 -1.60 6.31
C GLY A 215 -22.78 -0.26 7.05
N GLY A 216 -21.90 0.67 6.65
CA GLY A 216 -21.82 2.00 7.28
C GLY A 216 -21.44 1.90 8.77
N THR A 217 -20.83 0.83 9.21
CA THR A 217 -20.39 0.64 10.59
C THR A 217 -19.37 1.73 10.89
N LYS A 218 -19.78 2.69 11.75
CA LYS A 218 -18.88 3.67 12.32
C LYS A 218 -17.90 2.88 13.19
N MET A 219 -16.73 2.59 12.65
CA MET A 219 -15.62 2.30 13.54
C MET A 219 -15.33 3.60 14.25
N SER A 220 -15.49 3.61 15.56
CA SER A 220 -15.20 4.77 16.38
C SER A 220 -13.68 4.95 16.42
N SER A 221 -13.15 5.69 15.44
CA SER A 221 -11.87 6.30 15.68
C SER A 221 -12.09 7.37 16.75
N ARG A 222 -11.33 7.35 17.81
CA ARG A 222 -11.33 8.40 18.86
C ARG A 222 -11.02 9.78 18.28
N THR A 223 -10.65 9.88 17.02
CA THR A 223 -10.11 11.05 16.32
C THR A 223 -10.90 11.45 15.06
N GLY A 224 -12.19 11.08 14.91
CA GLY A 224 -13.01 11.47 13.75
C GLY A 224 -13.23 10.33 12.73
N ASN A 225 -13.80 10.64 11.56
CA ASN A 225 -14.25 9.68 10.55
C ASN A 225 -13.12 9.04 9.68
N ILE A 226 -11.87 9.01 10.16
CA ILE A 226 -10.74 8.46 9.39
C ILE A 226 -10.57 6.98 9.73
N LEU A 227 -10.68 6.12 8.71
CA LEU A 227 -10.37 4.70 8.81
C LEU A 227 -8.86 4.50 8.68
N ARG A 228 -8.20 4.07 9.76
CA ARG A 228 -6.76 3.73 9.73
C ARG A 228 -6.57 2.31 9.22
N ALA A 229 -5.42 2.03 8.61
CA ALA A 229 -5.10 0.69 8.12
C ALA A 229 -5.10 -0.37 9.24
N ILE A 230 -4.70 0.00 10.46
CA ILE A 230 -4.74 -0.89 11.62
C ILE A 230 -6.18 -1.26 12.00
N ASP A 231 -7.14 -0.32 11.91
CA ASP A 231 -8.55 -0.57 12.23
C ASP A 231 -9.17 -1.63 11.28
N VAL A 232 -8.70 -1.69 10.03
CA VAL A 232 -9.11 -2.72 9.05
C VAL A 232 -8.62 -4.10 9.47
N LEU A 233 -7.36 -4.20 9.93
CA LEU A 233 -6.78 -5.46 10.42
C LEU A 233 -7.47 -5.93 11.69
N GLU A 234 -7.77 -5.03 12.62
CA GLU A 234 -8.49 -5.33 13.86
C GLU A 234 -9.90 -5.83 13.57
N ALA A 235 -10.64 -5.17 12.66
CA ALA A 235 -11.98 -5.62 12.25
C ALA A 235 -11.96 -7.01 11.60
N ALA A 236 -10.96 -7.29 10.77
CA ALA A 236 -10.78 -8.62 10.19
C ALA A 236 -10.46 -9.68 11.27
N ASN A 237 -9.61 -9.34 12.22
CA ASN A 237 -9.26 -10.24 13.33
C ASN A 237 -10.47 -10.57 14.21
N GLU A 238 -11.26 -9.55 14.57
CA GLU A 238 -12.51 -9.77 15.31
C GLU A 238 -13.53 -10.63 14.56
N ALA A 239 -13.68 -10.38 13.24
CA ALA A 239 -14.55 -11.18 12.40
C ALA A 239 -14.07 -12.63 12.31
N ASN A 240 -12.75 -12.84 12.16
CA ASN A 240 -12.15 -14.17 12.13
C ASN A 240 -12.35 -14.94 13.44
N LYS A 241 -12.15 -14.29 14.59
CA LYS A 241 -12.40 -14.89 15.92
C LYS A 241 -13.86 -15.35 16.07
N LYS A 242 -14.80 -14.53 15.61
CA LYS A 242 -16.24 -14.86 15.69
C LYS A 242 -16.67 -15.99 14.75
N LEU A 243 -16.07 -16.05 13.56
CA LEU A 243 -16.49 -17.00 12.52
C LEU A 243 -15.75 -18.34 12.61
N ASN A 244 -14.47 -18.33 12.92
CA ASN A 244 -13.59 -19.48 12.82
C ASN A 244 -13.07 -19.98 14.19
N GLU A 245 -13.42 -19.29 15.28
CA GLU A 245 -13.02 -19.62 16.67
C GLU A 245 -11.50 -19.74 16.89
N GLN A 246 -10.68 -19.24 15.96
CA GLN A 246 -9.22 -19.38 15.99
C GLN A 246 -8.52 -18.06 15.66
N GLU A 247 -7.39 -17.85 16.31
CA GLU A 247 -6.49 -16.74 16.00
C GLU A 247 -5.39 -17.23 15.06
N ASN A 248 -5.41 -16.77 13.81
CA ASN A 248 -4.32 -16.99 12.86
C ASN A 248 -4.01 -15.68 12.14
N PRO A 249 -2.99 -14.94 12.61
CA PRO A 249 -2.63 -13.64 12.01
C PRO A 249 -2.28 -13.72 10.52
N GLU A 250 -1.65 -14.80 10.06
CA GLU A 250 -1.32 -14.97 8.63
C GLU A 250 -2.57 -15.14 7.77
N THR A 251 -3.59 -15.83 8.28
CA THR A 251 -4.88 -16.00 7.60
C THR A 251 -5.62 -14.67 7.54
N VAL A 252 -5.66 -13.92 8.65
CA VAL A 252 -6.30 -12.60 8.70
C VAL A 252 -5.62 -11.62 7.76
N LEU A 253 -4.29 -11.56 7.76
CA LEU A 253 -3.55 -10.70 6.84
C LEU A 253 -3.78 -11.11 5.39
N GLY A 254 -3.79 -12.40 5.10
CA GLY A 254 -4.12 -12.95 3.78
C GLY A 254 -5.53 -12.56 3.33
N ALA A 255 -6.52 -12.60 4.24
CA ALA A 255 -7.89 -12.18 3.99
C ALA A 255 -7.97 -10.70 3.56
N VAL A 256 -7.34 -9.81 4.31
CA VAL A 256 -7.33 -8.36 4.02
C VAL A 256 -6.62 -8.08 2.70
N LYS A 257 -5.41 -8.62 2.50
CA LYS A 257 -4.66 -8.44 1.24
C LYS A 257 -5.45 -8.91 0.03
N TYR A 258 -6.03 -10.10 0.11
CA TYR A 258 -6.82 -10.65 -0.99
C TYR A 258 -8.07 -9.82 -1.28
N ALA A 259 -8.79 -9.40 -0.24
CA ALA A 259 -10.00 -8.57 -0.37
C ALA A 259 -9.72 -7.26 -1.12
N PHE A 260 -8.54 -6.68 -0.95
CA PHE A 260 -8.14 -5.47 -1.68
C PHE A 260 -7.66 -5.80 -3.09
N LEU A 261 -6.76 -6.78 -3.24
CA LEU A 261 -6.10 -7.12 -4.50
C LEU A 261 -7.02 -7.81 -5.52
N LYS A 262 -8.13 -8.44 -5.08
CA LYS A 262 -9.11 -9.03 -5.99
C LYS A 262 -9.87 -7.99 -6.83
N ASN A 263 -9.84 -6.72 -6.41
CA ASN A 263 -10.48 -5.62 -7.11
C ASN A 263 -9.55 -5.01 -8.16
N ARG A 264 -10.13 -4.59 -9.28
CA ARG A 264 -9.38 -3.83 -10.27
C ARG A 264 -8.95 -2.49 -9.68
N MET A 265 -7.68 -2.12 -9.84
CA MET A 265 -7.18 -0.82 -9.40
C MET A 265 -7.95 0.34 -10.07
N GLY A 266 -8.12 1.44 -9.36
CA GLY A 266 -8.79 2.64 -9.82
C GLY A 266 -10.23 2.83 -9.31
N GLY A 267 -10.89 1.78 -8.81
CA GLY A 267 -12.24 1.85 -8.22
C GLY A 267 -12.22 1.92 -6.68
N ASP A 268 -13.32 2.45 -6.10
CA ASP A 268 -13.55 2.35 -4.66
C ASP A 268 -13.73 0.89 -4.23
N ILE A 269 -13.28 0.57 -3.03
CA ILE A 269 -13.40 -0.76 -2.44
C ILE A 269 -14.37 -0.70 -1.27
N ILE A 270 -15.43 -1.52 -1.34
CA ILE A 270 -16.30 -1.77 -0.19
C ILE A 270 -15.74 -3.01 0.51
N TYR A 271 -15.17 -2.79 1.68
CA TYR A 271 -14.55 -3.84 2.47
C TYR A 271 -15.53 -4.38 3.51
N ASP A 272 -15.80 -5.69 3.44
CA ASP A 272 -16.57 -6.43 4.43
C ASP A 272 -15.64 -7.36 5.21
N PRO A 273 -15.39 -7.10 6.51
CA PRO A 273 -14.53 -7.93 7.33
C PRO A 273 -14.99 -9.39 7.42
N VAL A 274 -16.32 -9.63 7.49
CA VAL A 274 -16.89 -10.98 7.62
C VAL A 274 -16.74 -11.77 6.33
N GLU A 275 -17.07 -11.16 5.19
CA GLU A 275 -16.85 -11.78 3.87
C GLU A 275 -15.36 -12.08 3.65
N SER A 276 -14.48 -11.15 4.04
CA SER A 276 -13.04 -11.28 3.78
C SER A 276 -12.39 -12.48 4.47
N VAL A 277 -12.84 -12.83 5.68
CA VAL A 277 -12.30 -13.96 6.47
C VAL A 277 -13.04 -15.27 6.26
N SER A 278 -14.04 -15.31 5.39
CA SER A 278 -14.83 -16.51 5.08
C SER A 278 -13.96 -17.58 4.41
N LEU A 279 -14.21 -18.83 4.76
CA LEU A 279 -13.66 -20.03 4.07
C LEU A 279 -14.47 -20.40 2.83
N GLU A 280 -15.52 -19.67 2.53
CA GLU A 280 -16.39 -19.86 1.35
C GLU A 280 -16.34 -18.62 0.44
N GLY A 281 -16.59 -18.82 -0.84
CA GLY A 281 -16.62 -17.73 -1.81
C GLY A 281 -15.22 -17.26 -2.25
N ASN A 282 -15.16 -16.04 -2.79
CA ASN A 282 -13.92 -15.48 -3.36
C ASN A 282 -13.14 -14.69 -2.29
N SER A 283 -12.48 -15.42 -1.39
CA SER A 283 -11.72 -14.88 -0.26
C SER A 283 -10.29 -15.42 -0.19
N GLY A 284 -9.41 -14.70 0.53
CA GLY A 284 -8.04 -15.15 0.79
C GLY A 284 -7.99 -16.49 1.54
N PRO A 285 -8.70 -16.62 2.67
CA PRO A 285 -8.75 -17.87 3.42
C PRO A 285 -9.26 -19.07 2.62
N TYR A 286 -10.22 -18.89 1.69
CA TYR A 286 -10.63 -19.94 0.76
C TYR A 286 -9.48 -20.49 -0.08
N ILE A 287 -8.64 -19.60 -0.63
CA ILE A 287 -7.49 -20.02 -1.44
C ILE A 287 -6.40 -20.66 -0.57
N GLN A 288 -6.14 -20.10 0.62
CA GLN A 288 -5.20 -20.68 1.59
C GLN A 288 -5.66 -22.08 2.03
N TYR A 289 -6.95 -22.25 2.29
CA TYR A 289 -7.54 -23.55 2.62
C TYR A 289 -7.40 -24.55 1.47
N ALA A 290 -7.66 -24.12 0.24
CA ALA A 290 -7.50 -24.96 -0.96
C ALA A 290 -6.04 -25.44 -1.12
N HIS A 291 -5.06 -24.59 -0.85
CA HIS A 291 -3.65 -24.97 -0.80
C HIS A 291 -3.37 -25.98 0.32
N ALA A 292 -3.74 -25.70 1.57
CA ALA A 292 -3.50 -26.57 2.72
C ALA A 292 -4.17 -27.95 2.53
N ARG A 293 -5.36 -28.00 1.93
CA ARG A 293 -6.05 -29.25 1.58
C ARG A 293 -5.26 -30.09 0.58
N ALA A 294 -4.72 -29.47 -0.48
CA ALA A 294 -3.86 -30.17 -1.45
C ALA A 294 -2.61 -30.73 -0.77
N ARG A 295 -1.95 -29.93 0.10
CA ARG A 295 -0.78 -30.36 0.86
C ARG A 295 -1.12 -31.53 1.80
N SER A 296 -2.29 -31.53 2.42
CA SER A 296 -2.75 -32.64 3.28
C SER A 296 -2.99 -33.94 2.51
N ILE A 297 -3.50 -33.87 1.27
CA ILE A 297 -3.67 -35.02 0.39
C ILE A 297 -2.29 -35.60 0.04
N LEU A 298 -1.35 -34.76 -0.35
CA LEU A 298 0.03 -35.17 -0.68
C LEU A 298 0.75 -35.83 0.49
N ALA A 299 0.57 -35.29 1.71
CA ALA A 299 1.18 -35.81 2.93
C ALA A 299 0.62 -37.19 3.35
N LYS A 300 -0.64 -37.50 3.01
CA LYS A 300 -1.31 -38.79 3.31
C LYS A 300 -0.99 -39.87 2.31
N ALA A 301 -0.43 -39.50 1.15
CA ALA A 301 -0.14 -40.45 0.08
C ALA A 301 1.07 -41.32 0.48
N SER A 302 0.84 -42.64 0.61
CA SER A 302 1.92 -43.61 0.66
C SER A 302 2.53 -43.81 -0.74
N SER A 303 3.79 -44.23 -0.81
CA SER A 303 4.48 -44.56 -2.05
C SER A 303 3.71 -45.68 -2.77
N GLY A 304 2.87 -45.28 -3.72
CA GLY A 304 2.04 -46.21 -4.47
C GLY A 304 2.78 -46.85 -5.64
N SER A 305 2.28 -48.00 -6.08
CA SER A 305 2.74 -48.81 -7.21
C SER A 305 2.92 -47.99 -8.49
N GLN A 306 4.01 -48.23 -9.22
CA GLN A 306 4.31 -47.65 -10.54
C GLN A 306 3.42 -48.30 -11.64
N ALA A 307 2.13 -47.99 -11.61
CA ALA A 307 1.31 -48.28 -12.80
C ALA A 307 1.51 -47.14 -13.79
N SER A 308 2.21 -47.41 -14.89
CA SER A 308 2.36 -46.50 -16.03
C SER A 308 1.03 -46.42 -16.78
N GLN A 309 0.21 -45.42 -16.47
CA GLN A 309 -0.96 -45.12 -17.27
C GLN A 309 -0.64 -44.02 -18.27
N THR A 310 -1.04 -44.17 -19.49
CA THR A 310 -0.85 -43.20 -20.57
C THR A 310 -2.13 -42.40 -20.78
N GLY A 311 -1.96 -41.07 -20.88
CA GLY A 311 -3.04 -40.13 -21.15
C GLY A 311 -3.76 -39.60 -19.89
N LEU A 312 -4.37 -38.44 -20.04
CA LEU A 312 -5.18 -37.77 -19.01
C LEU A 312 -6.64 -37.97 -19.26
N GLU A 313 -7.41 -38.26 -18.21
CA GLU A 313 -8.87 -38.26 -18.24
C GLU A 313 -9.43 -36.83 -18.38
N PRO A 314 -10.71 -36.63 -18.73
CA PRO A 314 -11.26 -35.29 -18.97
C PRO A 314 -11.06 -34.31 -17.83
N ASP A 315 -11.31 -34.72 -16.59
CA ASP A 315 -11.16 -33.85 -15.43
C ASP A 315 -9.68 -33.57 -15.09
N GLU A 316 -8.81 -34.57 -15.23
CA GLU A 316 -7.37 -34.45 -15.11
C GLU A 316 -6.79 -33.47 -16.17
N ARG A 317 -7.30 -33.57 -17.41
CA ARG A 317 -6.93 -32.67 -18.50
C ARG A 317 -7.41 -31.23 -18.25
N SER A 318 -8.62 -31.08 -17.71
CA SER A 318 -9.17 -29.78 -17.31
C SER A 318 -8.28 -29.09 -16.27
N LEU A 319 -7.91 -29.83 -15.21
CA LEU A 319 -7.02 -29.31 -14.15
C LEU A 319 -5.62 -29.01 -14.71
N ALA A 320 -5.03 -29.90 -15.51
CA ALA A 320 -3.72 -29.68 -16.13
C ALA A 320 -3.70 -28.42 -17.02
N ARG A 321 -4.76 -28.21 -17.82
CA ARG A 321 -4.91 -27.01 -18.67
C ARG A 321 -4.97 -25.76 -17.80
N LYS A 322 -5.79 -25.76 -16.74
CA LYS A 322 -5.93 -24.62 -15.86
C LYS A 322 -4.62 -24.27 -15.15
N ILE A 323 -3.85 -25.28 -14.71
CA ILE A 323 -2.50 -25.07 -14.17
C ILE A 323 -1.58 -24.42 -15.23
N GLY A 324 -1.66 -24.89 -16.48
CA GLY A 324 -0.84 -24.40 -17.60
C GLY A 324 -1.09 -22.94 -18.00
N GLU A 325 -2.23 -22.35 -17.64
CA GLU A 325 -2.55 -20.94 -17.91
C GLU A 325 -1.74 -19.96 -17.04
N TYR A 326 -1.12 -20.43 -15.95
CA TYR A 326 -0.46 -19.57 -14.96
C TYR A 326 0.59 -18.59 -15.53
N PRO A 327 1.52 -18.99 -16.41
CA PRO A 327 2.50 -18.06 -16.96
C PRO A 327 1.85 -16.89 -17.72
N GLU A 328 0.85 -17.16 -18.55
CA GLU A 328 0.14 -16.12 -19.33
C GLU A 328 -0.61 -15.15 -18.42
N VAL A 329 -1.16 -15.65 -17.30
CA VAL A 329 -1.83 -14.79 -16.29
C VAL A 329 -0.81 -13.87 -15.61
N VAL A 330 0.36 -14.39 -15.27
CA VAL A 330 1.44 -13.57 -14.66
C VAL A 330 1.92 -12.51 -15.64
N ASP A 331 2.18 -12.89 -16.90
CA ASP A 331 2.59 -11.95 -17.94
C ASP A 331 1.56 -10.82 -18.13
N LYS A 332 0.28 -11.18 -18.15
CA LYS A 332 -0.81 -10.20 -18.23
C LYS A 332 -0.85 -9.28 -17.02
N ALA A 333 -0.75 -9.84 -15.82
CA ALA A 333 -0.76 -9.05 -14.58
C ALA A 333 0.40 -8.05 -14.52
N VAL A 334 1.58 -8.45 -15.00
CA VAL A 334 2.77 -7.58 -15.08
C VAL A 334 2.60 -6.52 -16.17
N ALA A 335 2.15 -6.90 -17.37
CA ALA A 335 1.99 -5.95 -18.48
C ALA A 335 0.97 -4.85 -18.16
N GLU A 336 -0.12 -5.21 -17.48
CA GLU A 336 -1.17 -4.27 -17.10
C GLU A 336 -0.94 -3.62 -15.72
N LEU A 337 0.02 -4.11 -14.92
CA LEU A 337 0.24 -3.74 -13.50
C LEU A 337 -1.03 -3.97 -12.66
N MET A 338 -1.72 -5.08 -12.89
CA MET A 338 -3.04 -5.40 -12.33
C MET A 338 -3.05 -6.74 -11.57
N PRO A 339 -2.81 -6.75 -10.26
CA PRO A 339 -2.73 -7.98 -9.46
C PRO A 339 -4.05 -8.77 -9.39
N HIS A 340 -5.21 -8.15 -9.65
CA HIS A 340 -6.50 -8.84 -9.63
C HIS A 340 -6.59 -9.99 -10.66
N HIS A 341 -5.81 -9.97 -11.73
CA HIS A 341 -5.74 -11.10 -12.68
C HIS A 341 -5.25 -12.38 -11.99
N ILE A 342 -4.26 -12.25 -11.10
CA ILE A 342 -3.76 -13.38 -10.30
C ILE A 342 -4.84 -13.84 -9.32
N CYS A 343 -5.51 -12.93 -8.61
CA CYS A 343 -6.60 -13.29 -7.69
C CYS A 343 -7.71 -14.08 -8.39
N THR A 344 -8.18 -13.58 -9.53
CA THR A 344 -9.22 -14.24 -10.35
C THR A 344 -8.78 -15.63 -10.76
N TYR A 345 -7.56 -15.75 -11.28
CA TYR A 345 -7.01 -17.04 -11.70
C TYR A 345 -6.91 -18.04 -10.56
N LEU A 346 -6.39 -17.63 -9.37
CA LEU A 346 -6.26 -18.53 -8.22
C LEU A 346 -7.62 -19.03 -7.74
N TYR A 347 -8.63 -18.18 -7.75
CA TYR A 347 -9.99 -18.57 -7.40
C TYR A 347 -10.56 -19.61 -8.39
N GLU A 348 -10.45 -19.38 -9.69
CA GLU A 348 -10.88 -20.30 -10.73
C GLU A 348 -10.10 -21.63 -10.68
N LEU A 349 -8.80 -21.58 -10.41
CA LEU A 349 -7.95 -22.76 -10.24
C LEU A 349 -8.40 -23.58 -9.03
N ALA A 350 -8.71 -22.93 -7.90
CA ALA A 350 -9.21 -23.60 -6.70
C ALA A 350 -10.59 -24.25 -6.94
N GLN A 351 -11.48 -23.57 -7.66
CA GLN A 351 -12.78 -24.15 -8.05
C GLN A 351 -12.61 -25.36 -8.98
N ASN A 352 -11.70 -25.30 -9.94
CA ASN A 352 -11.42 -26.41 -10.86
C ASN A 352 -10.87 -27.62 -10.08
N PHE A 353 -9.96 -27.39 -9.14
CA PHE A 353 -9.44 -28.45 -8.28
C PHE A 353 -10.51 -29.05 -7.37
N ASN A 354 -11.38 -28.27 -6.75
CA ASN A 354 -12.45 -28.78 -5.92
C ASN A 354 -13.38 -29.72 -6.72
N ARG A 355 -13.78 -29.31 -7.95
CA ARG A 355 -14.57 -30.15 -8.85
C ARG A 355 -13.85 -31.45 -9.21
N PHE A 356 -12.56 -31.37 -9.57
CA PHE A 356 -11.73 -32.54 -9.82
C PHE A 356 -11.72 -33.50 -8.62
N TYR A 357 -11.49 -32.97 -7.42
CA TYR A 357 -11.37 -33.78 -6.20
C TYR A 357 -12.69 -34.43 -5.76
N GLU A 358 -13.81 -33.75 -5.98
CA GLU A 358 -15.15 -34.29 -5.68
C GLU A 358 -15.50 -35.52 -6.55
N HIS A 359 -15.08 -35.52 -7.81
CA HIS A 359 -15.45 -36.57 -8.75
C HIS A 359 -14.39 -37.67 -8.88
N ASN A 360 -13.17 -37.45 -8.40
CA ASN A 360 -12.04 -38.33 -8.63
C ASN A 360 -11.38 -38.78 -7.35
N ARG A 361 -11.47 -40.07 -7.03
CA ARG A 361 -10.74 -40.67 -5.93
C ARG A 361 -9.23 -40.60 -6.23
N VAL A 362 -8.43 -39.96 -5.35
CA VAL A 362 -6.99 -39.80 -5.53
C VAL A 362 -6.20 -40.93 -4.91
N ILE A 363 -6.45 -41.22 -3.62
CA ILE A 363 -5.73 -42.23 -2.84
C ILE A 363 -6.37 -43.62 -3.06
N ASP A 364 -5.57 -44.68 -3.05
CA ASP A 364 -5.98 -46.06 -3.28
C ASP A 364 -6.73 -46.24 -4.63
N ASN A 365 -6.18 -45.64 -5.67
CA ASN A 365 -6.72 -45.71 -7.05
C ASN A 365 -5.59 -46.02 -8.03
N GLU A 366 -5.89 -46.69 -9.12
CA GLU A 366 -4.91 -47.04 -10.16
C GLU A 366 -4.24 -45.81 -10.80
N ARG A 367 -4.91 -44.65 -10.79
CA ARG A 367 -4.40 -43.38 -11.32
C ARG A 367 -3.75 -42.49 -10.25
N GLN A 368 -3.52 -43.03 -9.04
CA GLN A 368 -2.99 -42.27 -7.90
C GLN A 368 -1.75 -41.45 -8.27
N ASN A 369 -0.78 -42.05 -8.97
CA ASN A 369 0.50 -41.35 -9.29
C ASN A 369 0.28 -40.13 -10.18
N ILE A 370 -0.55 -40.23 -11.24
CA ILE A 370 -0.86 -39.11 -12.12
C ILE A 370 -1.63 -38.02 -11.35
N ARG A 371 -2.60 -38.42 -10.55
CA ARG A 371 -3.42 -37.49 -9.77
C ARG A 371 -2.62 -36.77 -8.69
N LEU A 372 -1.68 -37.44 -8.02
CA LEU A 372 -0.77 -36.82 -7.07
C LEU A 372 0.21 -35.84 -7.76
N GLN A 373 0.72 -36.16 -8.95
CA GLN A 373 1.53 -35.20 -9.72
C GLN A 373 0.75 -33.93 -10.07
N LEU A 374 -0.49 -34.08 -10.53
CA LEU A 374 -1.38 -32.93 -10.81
C LEU A 374 -1.63 -32.09 -9.55
N ILE A 375 -1.91 -32.75 -8.42
CA ILE A 375 -2.12 -32.06 -7.13
C ILE A 375 -0.84 -31.35 -6.67
N GLN A 376 0.33 -31.94 -6.90
CA GLN A 376 1.61 -31.28 -6.56
C GLN A 376 1.81 -30.02 -7.41
N HIS A 377 1.57 -30.09 -8.72
CA HIS A 377 1.65 -28.91 -9.60
C HIS A 377 0.61 -27.85 -9.21
N TYR A 378 -0.62 -28.27 -8.94
CA TYR A 378 -1.67 -27.38 -8.45
C TYR A 378 -1.26 -26.65 -7.15
N ALA A 379 -0.78 -27.37 -6.14
CA ALA A 379 -0.36 -26.78 -4.87
C ALA A 379 0.81 -25.80 -5.07
N ASN A 380 1.79 -26.14 -5.92
CA ASN A 380 2.89 -25.25 -6.24
C ASN A 380 2.43 -23.98 -6.96
N THR A 381 1.48 -24.10 -7.88
CA THR A 381 0.91 -22.95 -8.62
C THR A 381 0.14 -22.02 -7.69
N LEU A 382 -0.70 -22.57 -6.79
CA LEU A 382 -1.39 -21.78 -5.78
C LEU A 382 -0.39 -21.04 -4.87
N LYS A 383 0.62 -21.76 -4.37
CA LYS A 383 1.66 -21.17 -3.52
C LYS A 383 2.40 -20.03 -4.22
N ASN A 384 2.80 -20.24 -5.48
CA ASN A 384 3.50 -19.21 -6.25
C ASN A 384 2.61 -17.98 -6.47
N GLY A 385 1.34 -18.19 -6.85
CA GLY A 385 0.39 -17.09 -7.04
C GLY A 385 0.10 -16.32 -5.75
N LEU A 386 -0.10 -17.01 -4.62
CA LEU A 386 -0.26 -16.36 -3.32
C LEU A 386 0.98 -15.56 -2.92
N ASN A 387 2.18 -16.10 -3.14
CA ASN A 387 3.43 -15.40 -2.87
C ASN A 387 3.59 -14.12 -3.69
N LEU A 388 3.18 -14.11 -4.98
CA LEU A 388 3.16 -12.89 -5.80
C LEU A 388 2.25 -11.80 -5.23
N LEU A 389 1.20 -12.21 -4.50
CA LEU A 389 0.28 -11.30 -3.80
C LEU A 389 0.75 -10.96 -2.37
N SER A 390 1.93 -11.44 -1.97
CA SER A 390 2.43 -11.33 -0.59
C SER A 390 1.47 -11.94 0.45
N ILE A 391 0.79 -13.03 0.07
CA ILE A 391 -0.11 -13.80 0.92
C ILE A 391 0.55 -15.14 1.26
N ALA A 392 0.55 -15.50 2.54
CA ALA A 392 1.10 -16.77 3.00
C ALA A 392 0.31 -17.96 2.41
N ALA A 393 1.03 -19.02 2.04
CA ALA A 393 0.46 -20.29 1.60
C ALA A 393 0.73 -21.37 2.66
N PRO A 394 -0.09 -21.49 3.71
CA PRO A 394 0.17 -22.39 4.84
C PRO A 394 0.09 -23.86 4.39
N GLU A 395 0.96 -24.70 4.93
CA GLU A 395 0.92 -26.16 4.72
C GLU A 395 -0.29 -26.80 5.44
N ARG A 396 -0.77 -26.16 6.51
CA ARG A 396 -1.96 -26.53 7.28
C ARG A 396 -2.64 -25.25 7.73
N LEU A 397 -3.96 -25.19 7.61
CA LEU A 397 -4.69 -24.00 8.07
C LEU A 397 -4.99 -24.05 9.57
N TRP A 398 -5.10 -25.27 10.11
CA TRP A 398 -5.42 -25.54 11.52
C TRP A 398 -4.35 -26.48 12.06
N ALA A 399 -3.79 -26.16 13.22
CA ALA A 399 -2.86 -27.03 13.95
C ALA A 399 -3.61 -28.10 14.73
#